data_c1e44e5c5dfeb8b02f2b3e2d7e5f5fe5
#
_entry.id   c1e44e5c5dfeb8b02f2b3e2d7e5f5fe5
#
_cell.length_a   1.000
_cell.length_b   1.000
_cell.length_c   1.000
_cell.angle_alpha   90.00
_cell.angle_beta   90.00
_cell.angle_gamma   90.00
#
_symmetry.space_group_name_H-M   'P 1'
#
loop_
_entity.id
_entity.type
_entity.pdbx_description
1 polymer ?
#
loop_
_entity_poly.entity_id
_entity_poly.type
_entity_poly.pdbx_seq_one_letter_code
_entity_poly.pdbx_strand_id
1 'polypeptide(L)'
;MSAHLPGPVMVAAGCCGTGRELEPYAGPDGLAGLDLVTRSITLDARTGGPGPRVVEVPGGLVNAVGLPNPGLEHFLATELPWLVRAGARVHVSIAGSTMGEYADLARRLSRAPGVAGLEVNVGAPDEVGAGLFEVREPYHSASVIAAVRREFPSDRPVLAKLRPDVSRIVEGARSCHEAGATAIVVGNAVPAAFPDGRAGGLSGPAVAPVALRCVAEVHRALPDVPVIGCGGVHDLRSANAYLDAGASAVQVGTALLHDPTTVARLRVALSPRAHQEDA
;
A
#
# COMPACT_ATOMS: atom_id res chain seq x y z
N MET A 1 -14.88 -10.77 16.53
CA MET A 1 -15.30 -10.51 15.12
C MET A 1 -14.02 -10.38 14.31
N SER A 2 -13.87 -11.10 13.20
CA SER A 2 -12.68 -10.97 12.34
C SER A 2 -12.73 -9.63 11.61
N ALA A 3 -11.57 -8.98 11.46
CA ALA A 3 -11.46 -7.73 10.71
C ALA A 3 -11.90 -7.95 9.25
N HIS A 4 -12.70 -7.02 8.72
CA HIS A 4 -13.16 -7.09 7.34
C HIS A 4 -12.02 -6.71 6.39
N LEU A 5 -11.57 -7.67 5.58
CA LEU A 5 -10.52 -7.45 4.59
C LEU A 5 -10.96 -6.52 3.45
N PRO A 6 -10.03 -5.86 2.76
CA PRO A 6 -10.32 -5.09 1.56
C PRO A 6 -10.95 -5.93 0.44
N GLY A 7 -11.63 -5.27 -0.49
CA GLY A 7 -12.12 -5.89 -1.73
C GLY A 7 -10.99 -6.28 -2.68
N PRO A 8 -11.33 -6.94 -3.81
CA PRO A 8 -10.33 -7.55 -4.70
C PRO A 8 -9.38 -6.55 -5.38
N VAL A 9 -9.77 -5.28 -5.46
CA VAL A 9 -8.95 -4.21 -6.06
C VAL A 9 -8.88 -3.01 -5.14
N MET A 10 -7.67 -2.54 -4.88
CA MET A 10 -7.38 -1.37 -4.04
C MET A 10 -6.52 -0.36 -4.80
N VAL A 11 -6.58 0.88 -4.40
CA VAL A 11 -5.57 1.90 -4.77
C VAL A 11 -4.35 1.76 -3.87
N ALA A 12 -3.15 1.66 -4.46
CA ALA A 12 -1.91 1.58 -3.70
C ALA A 12 -1.50 2.95 -3.10
N ALA A 13 -0.81 2.89 -1.97
CA ALA A 13 -0.29 4.08 -1.29
C ALA A 13 0.57 4.96 -2.20
N GLY A 14 0.35 6.28 -2.13
CA GLY A 14 1.18 7.28 -2.79
C GLY A 14 0.92 7.53 -4.28
N CYS A 15 -0.06 6.85 -4.90
CA CYS A 15 -0.29 6.93 -6.34
C CYS A 15 -1.61 7.65 -6.74
N CYS A 16 -2.38 8.14 -5.79
CA CYS A 16 -3.66 8.83 -6.06
C CYS A 16 -3.71 10.26 -5.47
N GLY A 17 -2.58 10.85 -5.15
CA GLY A 17 -2.54 12.18 -4.55
C GLY A 17 -3.31 12.23 -3.22
N THR A 18 -4.33 13.10 -3.15
CA THR A 18 -5.27 13.19 -2.04
C THR A 18 -6.55 12.37 -2.26
N GLY A 19 -6.66 11.67 -3.40
CA GLY A 19 -7.88 11.01 -3.88
C GLY A 19 -8.74 11.89 -4.78
N ARG A 20 -8.65 13.23 -4.65
CA ARG A 20 -9.40 14.18 -5.50
C ARG A 20 -9.02 14.07 -6.95
N GLU A 21 -7.74 13.83 -7.20
CA GLU A 21 -7.16 13.67 -8.52
C GLU A 21 -7.65 12.39 -9.22
N LEU A 22 -8.01 11.37 -8.43
CA LEU A 22 -8.52 10.10 -8.95
C LEU A 22 -10.04 10.11 -9.15
N GLU A 23 -10.78 10.89 -8.38
CA GLU A 23 -12.25 10.88 -8.37
C GLU A 23 -12.89 10.96 -9.77
N PRO A 24 -12.45 11.86 -10.69
CA PRO A 24 -13.04 11.96 -12.02
C PRO A 24 -12.87 10.71 -12.90
N TYR A 25 -11.95 9.83 -12.53
CA TYR A 25 -11.57 8.62 -13.28
C TYR A 25 -12.01 7.31 -12.61
N ALA A 26 -12.62 7.41 -11.43
CA ALA A 26 -12.97 6.24 -10.61
C ALA A 26 -14.25 5.50 -11.08
N GLY A 27 -14.87 5.96 -12.17
CA GLY A 27 -16.10 5.40 -12.73
C GLY A 27 -17.36 6.11 -12.26
N PRO A 28 -18.55 5.57 -12.61
CA PRO A 28 -19.83 6.24 -12.37
C PRO A 28 -20.13 6.45 -10.88
N ASP A 29 -19.64 5.55 -10.03
CA ASP A 29 -19.84 5.62 -8.57
C ASP A 29 -18.75 6.46 -7.86
N GLY A 30 -17.84 7.08 -8.62
CA GLY A 30 -16.71 7.82 -8.07
C GLY A 30 -15.86 6.94 -7.13
N LEU A 31 -15.51 7.48 -5.96
CA LEU A 31 -14.75 6.75 -4.95
C LEU A 31 -15.61 5.84 -4.05
N ALA A 32 -16.94 5.82 -4.22
CA ALA A 32 -17.82 5.07 -3.34
C ALA A 32 -17.49 3.57 -3.31
N GLY A 33 -17.26 3.05 -2.10
CA GLY A 33 -16.89 1.65 -1.86
C GLY A 33 -15.51 1.23 -2.38
N LEU A 34 -14.69 2.17 -2.89
CA LEU A 34 -13.33 1.89 -3.30
C LEU A 34 -12.41 1.80 -2.08
N ASP A 35 -11.69 0.68 -1.95
CA ASP A 35 -10.61 0.56 -0.98
C ASP A 35 -9.41 1.41 -1.43
N LEU A 36 -9.20 2.53 -0.74
CA LEU A 36 -8.17 3.50 -1.08
C LEU A 36 -7.13 3.55 0.04
N VAL A 37 -5.87 3.26 -0.32
CA VAL A 37 -4.74 3.48 0.58
C VAL A 37 -4.18 4.87 0.33
N THR A 38 -4.12 5.69 1.39
CA THR A 38 -3.59 7.06 1.30
C THR A 38 -2.08 7.06 1.04
N ARG A 39 -1.51 8.23 0.67
CA ARG A 39 -0.07 8.41 0.85
C ARG A 39 0.33 8.10 2.30
N SER A 40 1.58 7.70 2.54
CA SER A 40 2.05 7.49 3.91
C SER A 40 2.01 8.79 4.69
N ILE A 41 1.27 8.80 5.79
CA ILE A 41 1.12 9.93 6.71
C ILE A 41 2.14 9.76 7.85
N THR A 42 2.82 10.85 8.17
CA THR A 42 3.71 10.97 9.33
C THR A 42 3.09 11.91 10.37
N LEU A 43 3.61 11.92 11.61
CA LEU A 43 3.10 12.84 12.64
C LEU A 43 3.22 14.29 12.15
N ASP A 44 4.43 14.69 11.75
CA ASP A 44 4.72 15.99 11.20
C ASP A 44 4.66 16.00 9.66
N ALA A 45 4.41 17.18 9.08
CA ALA A 45 4.41 17.36 7.63
C ALA A 45 5.81 17.12 7.03
N ARG A 46 5.84 16.52 5.83
CA ARG A 46 7.07 16.28 5.07
C ARG A 46 6.97 16.94 3.70
N THR A 47 8.00 17.69 3.32
CA THR A 47 8.10 18.33 2.00
C THR A 47 8.53 17.36 0.89
N GLY A 48 9.09 16.20 1.29
CA GLY A 48 9.68 15.22 0.38
C GLY A 48 11.12 15.53 -0.01
N GLY A 49 11.67 14.70 -0.88
CA GLY A 49 13.04 14.80 -1.38
C GLY A 49 13.25 15.94 -2.39
N PRO A 50 14.51 16.23 -2.79
CA PRO A 50 14.83 17.21 -3.83
C PRO A 50 14.36 16.73 -5.22
N GLY A 51 14.16 17.69 -6.13
CA GLY A 51 13.84 17.37 -7.54
C GLY A 51 15.10 17.01 -8.36
N PRO A 52 14.93 16.33 -9.51
CA PRO A 52 13.72 15.63 -9.95
C PRO A 52 13.43 14.40 -9.07
N ARG A 53 12.14 14.17 -8.78
CA ARG A 53 11.71 13.10 -7.84
C ARG A 53 11.25 11.83 -8.52
N VAL A 54 10.99 11.88 -9.82
CA VAL A 54 10.49 10.77 -10.63
C VAL A 54 11.14 10.85 -11.99
N VAL A 55 11.52 9.70 -12.54
CA VAL A 55 12.01 9.56 -13.91
C VAL A 55 11.41 8.30 -14.52
N GLU A 56 11.00 8.38 -15.78
CA GLU A 56 10.58 7.21 -16.54
C GLU A 56 11.79 6.37 -16.95
N VAL A 57 11.62 5.06 -16.87
CA VAL A 57 12.61 4.06 -17.32
C VAL A 57 11.88 2.96 -18.09
N PRO A 58 12.58 2.14 -18.89
CA PRO A 58 11.94 1.01 -19.56
C PRO A 58 11.18 0.12 -18.56
N GLY A 59 9.87 0.01 -18.74
CA GLY A 59 8.99 -0.82 -17.92
C GLY A 59 8.55 -0.21 -16.59
N GLY A 60 8.77 1.10 -16.34
CA GLY A 60 8.28 1.71 -15.10
C GLY A 60 8.81 3.10 -14.78
N LEU A 61 8.89 3.37 -13.49
CA LEU A 61 9.36 4.65 -12.93
C LEU A 61 10.39 4.38 -11.83
N VAL A 62 11.44 5.19 -11.80
CA VAL A 62 12.31 5.34 -10.61
C VAL A 62 11.89 6.60 -9.87
N ASN A 63 11.68 6.50 -8.57
CA ASN A 63 11.26 7.62 -7.74
C ASN A 63 12.09 7.73 -6.46
N ALA A 64 12.21 8.96 -5.97
CA ALA A 64 12.77 9.31 -4.66
C ALA A 64 11.95 10.48 -4.09
N VAL A 65 10.65 10.22 -3.85
CA VAL A 65 9.71 11.28 -3.46
C VAL A 65 9.86 11.71 -2.00
N GLY A 66 10.41 10.86 -1.10
CA GLY A 66 10.67 11.21 0.30
C GLY A 66 9.40 11.34 1.15
N LEU A 67 8.32 10.64 0.78
CA LEU A 67 7.03 10.60 1.47
C LEU A 67 6.41 11.99 1.75
N PRO A 68 6.25 12.89 0.74
CA PRO A 68 5.63 14.19 0.96
C PRO A 68 4.19 14.01 1.44
N ASN A 69 3.87 14.60 2.58
CA ASN A 69 2.54 14.52 3.17
C ASN A 69 2.29 15.71 4.12
N PRO A 70 1.03 16.06 4.39
CA PRO A 70 0.69 17.25 5.16
C PRO A 70 0.83 17.09 6.69
N GLY A 71 1.22 15.91 7.17
CA GLY A 71 1.18 15.54 8.57
C GLY A 71 -0.21 15.12 9.04
N LEU A 72 -0.24 14.45 10.18
CA LEU A 72 -1.46 13.83 10.70
C LEU A 72 -2.57 14.84 11.00
N GLU A 73 -2.26 15.98 11.59
CA GLU A 73 -3.28 16.99 11.97
C GLU A 73 -4.03 17.51 10.74
N HIS A 74 -3.29 17.91 9.70
CA HIS A 74 -3.91 18.41 8.47
C HIS A 74 -4.68 17.31 7.75
N PHE A 75 -4.14 16.09 7.71
CA PHE A 75 -4.83 14.94 7.12
C PHE A 75 -6.20 14.69 7.81
N LEU A 76 -6.23 14.67 9.14
CA LEU A 76 -7.46 14.48 9.92
C LEU A 76 -8.47 15.62 9.73
N ALA A 77 -7.98 16.85 9.59
CA ALA A 77 -8.84 18.03 9.45
C ALA A 77 -9.41 18.20 8.04
N THR A 78 -8.71 17.75 7.00
CA THR A 78 -9.04 18.11 5.60
C THR A 78 -9.19 16.93 4.65
N GLU A 79 -8.17 16.06 4.55
CA GLU A 79 -8.16 14.99 3.55
C GLU A 79 -9.11 13.85 3.94
N LEU A 80 -9.01 13.32 5.15
CA LEU A 80 -9.86 12.22 5.62
C LEU A 80 -11.35 12.54 5.56
N PRO A 81 -11.84 13.69 6.08
CA PRO A 81 -13.26 14.02 5.99
C PRO A 81 -13.76 14.12 4.56
N TRP A 82 -12.93 14.58 3.63
CA TRP A 82 -13.29 14.63 2.22
C TRP A 82 -13.41 13.22 1.61
N LEU A 83 -12.41 12.35 1.82
CA LEU A 83 -12.43 10.96 1.34
C LEU A 83 -13.64 10.18 1.87
N VAL A 84 -13.99 10.37 3.15
CA VAL A 84 -15.16 9.75 3.77
C VAL A 84 -16.47 10.25 3.13
N ARG A 85 -16.57 11.56 2.86
CA ARG A 85 -17.77 12.12 2.15
C ARG A 85 -17.85 11.62 0.71
N ALA A 86 -16.72 11.39 0.05
CA ALA A 86 -16.69 10.78 -1.27
C ALA A 86 -17.01 9.26 -1.27
N GLY A 87 -17.26 8.68 -0.09
CA GLY A 87 -17.65 7.29 0.09
C GLY A 87 -16.53 6.27 0.00
N ALA A 88 -15.27 6.70 -0.03
CA ALA A 88 -14.11 5.80 -0.05
C ALA A 88 -13.99 4.99 1.24
N ARG A 89 -13.55 3.73 1.13
CA ARG A 89 -13.09 2.94 2.28
C ARG A 89 -11.62 3.25 2.51
N VAL A 90 -11.34 4.12 3.48
CA VAL A 90 -10.02 4.72 3.67
C VAL A 90 -9.13 3.83 4.53
N HIS A 91 -8.07 3.27 3.94
CA HIS A 91 -6.95 2.66 4.64
C HIS A 91 -5.82 3.68 4.72
N VAL A 92 -5.46 4.09 5.93
CA VAL A 92 -4.43 5.11 6.10
C VAL A 92 -3.06 4.44 6.11
N SER A 93 -2.22 4.76 5.11
CA SER A 93 -0.81 4.37 5.15
C SER A 93 -0.07 5.24 6.17
N ILE A 94 0.73 4.61 7.04
CA ILE A 94 1.50 5.29 8.07
C ILE A 94 2.99 4.97 7.98
N ALA A 95 3.81 5.98 8.26
CA ALA A 95 5.26 5.86 8.39
C ALA A 95 5.76 6.73 9.54
N GLY A 96 6.80 6.30 10.23
CA GLY A 96 7.37 7.02 11.36
C GLY A 96 8.89 6.95 11.40
N SER A 97 9.52 7.84 12.15
CA SER A 97 10.96 7.89 12.38
C SER A 97 11.37 7.07 13.62
N THR A 98 10.40 6.68 14.42
CA THR A 98 10.57 5.82 15.58
C THR A 98 9.38 4.86 15.74
N MET A 99 9.57 3.77 16.44
CA MET A 99 8.48 2.85 16.79
C MET A 99 7.37 3.56 17.58
N GLY A 100 7.73 4.54 18.43
CA GLY A 100 6.78 5.34 19.19
C GLY A 100 5.88 6.20 18.29
N GLU A 101 6.40 6.75 17.21
CA GLU A 101 5.60 7.51 16.22
C GLU A 101 4.58 6.64 15.52
N TYR A 102 4.93 5.40 15.14
CA TYR A 102 3.95 4.45 14.58
C TYR A 102 2.82 4.15 15.57
N ALA A 103 3.13 3.96 16.84
CA ALA A 103 2.14 3.73 17.91
C ALA A 103 1.24 4.97 18.11
N ASP A 104 1.81 6.18 18.10
CA ASP A 104 1.05 7.43 18.27
C ASP A 104 0.12 7.67 17.07
N LEU A 105 0.61 7.47 15.85
CA LEU A 105 -0.22 7.51 14.63
C LEU A 105 -1.40 6.54 14.74
N ALA A 106 -1.14 5.29 15.11
CA ALA A 106 -2.17 4.26 15.24
C ALA A 106 -3.22 4.64 16.30
N ARG A 107 -2.80 5.10 17.47
CA ARG A 107 -3.66 5.53 18.56
C ARG A 107 -4.56 6.70 18.16
N ARG A 108 -4.03 7.67 17.44
CA ARG A 108 -4.80 8.85 17.01
C ARG A 108 -5.77 8.49 15.88
N LEU A 109 -5.33 7.68 14.91
CA LEU A 109 -6.18 7.18 13.83
C LEU A 109 -7.24 6.19 14.31
N SER A 110 -7.02 5.48 15.42
CA SER A 110 -8.02 4.58 16.01
C SER A 110 -9.30 5.30 16.41
N ARG A 111 -9.21 6.57 16.76
CA ARG A 111 -10.30 7.44 17.20
C ARG A 111 -10.90 8.26 16.07
N ALA A 112 -10.27 8.27 14.89
CA ALA A 112 -10.73 9.05 13.75
C ALA A 112 -11.88 8.33 13.03
N PRO A 113 -13.05 8.98 12.86
CA PRO A 113 -14.17 8.39 12.15
C PRO A 113 -13.83 8.24 10.66
N GLY A 114 -14.24 7.11 10.08
CA GLY A 114 -14.06 6.82 8.65
C GLY A 114 -12.74 6.14 8.28
N VAL A 115 -11.83 5.91 9.24
CA VAL A 115 -10.65 5.06 9.02
C VAL A 115 -11.08 3.59 9.01
N ALA A 116 -11.02 2.95 7.84
CA ALA A 116 -11.40 1.56 7.65
C ALA A 116 -10.29 0.59 8.07
N GLY A 117 -9.03 0.99 7.98
CA GLY A 117 -7.87 0.20 8.36
C GLY A 117 -6.56 0.99 8.28
N LEU A 118 -5.47 0.35 8.66
CA LEU A 118 -4.12 0.91 8.50
C LEU A 118 -3.29 0.06 7.53
N GLU A 119 -2.46 0.72 6.71
CA GLU A 119 -1.35 0.09 6.01
C GLU A 119 -0.05 0.60 6.63
N VAL A 120 0.70 -0.28 7.27
CA VAL A 120 1.97 0.08 7.91
C VAL A 120 3.09 -0.06 6.88
N ASN A 121 3.69 1.05 6.49
CA ASN A 121 4.78 1.07 5.52
C ASN A 121 6.09 0.65 6.19
N VAL A 122 6.37 -0.64 6.17
CA VAL A 122 7.62 -1.24 6.69
C VAL A 122 8.55 -1.72 5.57
N GLY A 123 8.35 -1.23 4.35
CA GLY A 123 9.14 -1.60 3.16
C GLY A 123 9.55 -0.39 2.33
N ALA A 124 9.59 0.82 2.90
CA ALA A 124 10.03 2.00 2.18
C ALA A 124 11.46 1.80 1.63
N PRO A 125 11.74 2.24 0.39
CA PRO A 125 13.10 2.20 -0.12
C PRO A 125 14.03 3.07 0.73
N ASP A 126 15.31 2.69 0.76
CA ASP A 126 16.36 3.41 1.46
C ASP A 126 16.64 4.76 0.78
N GLU A 127 15.78 5.71 1.00
CA GLU A 127 16.06 7.08 0.59
C GLU A 127 17.03 7.68 1.63
N VAL A 128 18.24 7.94 1.17
CA VAL A 128 19.25 8.63 2.00
C VAL A 128 18.65 9.92 2.53
N GLY A 129 18.61 10.05 3.86
CA GLY A 129 18.06 11.25 4.52
C GLY A 129 16.56 11.25 4.73
N ALA A 130 15.84 10.15 4.45
CA ALA A 130 14.39 10.09 4.70
C ALA A 130 14.03 10.16 6.20
N GLY A 131 14.97 9.90 7.10
CA GLY A 131 14.75 9.97 8.55
C GLY A 131 13.65 9.04 9.05
N LEU A 132 13.40 7.94 8.33
CA LEU A 132 12.43 6.92 8.74
C LEU A 132 13.09 5.87 9.62
N PHE A 133 12.28 5.21 10.46
CA PHE A 133 12.72 4.10 11.26
C PHE A 133 13.20 2.94 10.37
N GLU A 134 14.36 2.40 10.69
CA GLU A 134 14.94 1.26 9.96
C GLU A 134 14.11 0.00 10.23
N VAL A 135 13.40 -0.46 9.20
CA VAL A 135 12.46 -1.59 9.29
C VAL A 135 12.82 -2.75 8.36
N ARG A 136 14.03 -2.73 7.78
CA ARG A 136 14.46 -3.78 6.83
C ARG A 136 14.59 -5.15 7.46
N GLU A 137 14.95 -5.21 8.73
CA GLU A 137 15.04 -6.46 9.45
C GLU A 137 13.63 -6.94 9.85
N PRO A 138 13.29 -8.23 9.65
CA PRO A 138 11.99 -8.78 10.01
C PRO A 138 11.59 -8.52 11.46
N TYR A 139 12.54 -8.54 12.38
CA TYR A 139 12.33 -8.21 13.79
C TYR A 139 11.86 -6.76 13.99
N HIS A 140 12.44 -5.81 13.27
CA HIS A 140 12.03 -4.41 13.37
C HIS A 140 10.63 -4.20 12.80
N SER A 141 10.33 -4.81 11.65
CA SER A 141 8.98 -4.79 11.06
C SER A 141 7.95 -5.36 12.02
N ALA A 142 8.21 -6.52 12.61
CA ALA A 142 7.34 -7.15 13.59
C ALA A 142 7.10 -6.27 14.83
N SER A 143 8.16 -5.64 15.36
CA SER A 143 8.06 -4.76 16.51
C SER A 143 7.18 -3.54 16.25
N VAL A 144 7.28 -2.95 15.04
CA VAL A 144 6.40 -1.85 14.60
C VAL A 144 4.95 -2.33 14.49
N ILE A 145 4.70 -3.49 13.85
CA ILE A 145 3.35 -4.05 13.73
C ILE A 145 2.74 -4.31 15.10
N ALA A 146 3.49 -4.91 16.03
CA ALA A 146 3.04 -5.15 17.41
C ALA A 146 2.70 -3.83 18.13
N ALA A 147 3.51 -2.79 17.95
CA ALA A 147 3.24 -1.47 18.53
C ALA A 147 1.95 -0.84 17.97
N VAL A 148 1.77 -0.89 16.65
CA VAL A 148 0.55 -0.43 15.97
C VAL A 148 -0.67 -1.23 16.43
N ARG A 149 -0.57 -2.56 16.49
CA ARG A 149 -1.71 -3.43 16.85
C ARG A 149 -2.21 -3.20 18.28
N ARG A 150 -1.34 -2.84 19.22
CA ARG A 150 -1.75 -2.50 20.59
C ARG A 150 -2.61 -1.24 20.67
N GLU A 151 -2.42 -0.31 19.77
CA GLU A 151 -3.09 1.00 19.75
C GLU A 151 -4.31 1.05 18.81
N PHE A 152 -4.42 0.10 17.87
CA PHE A 152 -5.47 0.10 16.85
C PHE A 152 -6.46 -1.04 17.08
N PRO A 153 -7.79 -0.82 16.93
CA PRO A 153 -8.84 -1.81 17.24
C PRO A 153 -8.70 -3.12 16.46
N SER A 154 -9.00 -4.23 17.12
CA SER A 154 -8.85 -5.58 16.55
C SER A 154 -9.88 -5.92 15.46
N ASP A 155 -10.99 -5.20 15.40
CA ASP A 155 -12.05 -5.33 14.40
C ASP A 155 -11.73 -4.62 13.08
N ARG A 156 -10.66 -3.81 13.04
CA ARG A 156 -10.18 -3.14 11.83
C ARG A 156 -8.82 -3.71 11.39
N PRO A 157 -8.60 -3.88 10.06
CA PRO A 157 -7.39 -4.49 9.54
C PRO A 157 -6.14 -3.61 9.74
N VAL A 158 -5.03 -4.28 10.03
CA VAL A 158 -3.68 -3.74 9.96
C VAL A 158 -2.94 -4.51 8.89
N LEU A 159 -2.61 -3.83 7.80
CA LEU A 159 -1.90 -4.38 6.65
C LEU A 159 -0.40 -4.08 6.81
N ALA A 160 0.46 -5.10 6.77
CA ALA A 160 1.91 -4.90 6.76
C ALA A 160 2.41 -4.83 5.32
N LYS A 161 2.90 -3.66 4.88
CA LYS A 161 3.41 -3.50 3.52
C LYS A 161 4.90 -3.71 3.46
N LEU A 162 5.29 -4.81 2.84
CA LEU A 162 6.67 -5.28 2.70
C LEU A 162 7.21 -5.00 1.29
N ARG A 163 8.52 -4.81 1.20
CA ARG A 163 9.24 -4.79 -0.07
C ARG A 163 9.33 -6.22 -0.63
N PRO A 164 9.27 -6.41 -1.95
CA PRO A 164 9.39 -7.73 -2.56
C PRO A 164 10.87 -8.19 -2.57
N ASP A 165 11.38 -8.57 -1.42
CA ASP A 165 12.70 -9.15 -1.24
C ASP A 165 12.58 -10.69 -1.22
N VAL A 166 12.93 -11.33 -2.34
CA VAL A 166 12.78 -12.77 -2.51
C VAL A 166 13.51 -13.58 -1.42
N SER A 167 14.62 -13.07 -0.90
CA SER A 167 15.42 -13.78 0.10
C SER A 167 14.81 -13.75 1.50
N ARG A 168 13.95 -12.75 1.82
CA ARG A 168 13.47 -12.49 3.18
C ARG A 168 11.96 -12.35 3.30
N ILE A 169 11.23 -12.37 2.18
CA ILE A 169 9.79 -12.05 2.17
C ILE A 169 8.96 -12.98 3.05
N VAL A 170 9.26 -14.28 3.05
CA VAL A 170 8.53 -15.27 3.85
C VAL A 170 8.78 -15.06 5.34
N GLU A 171 10.02 -14.80 5.74
CA GLU A 171 10.38 -14.51 7.13
C GLU A 171 9.70 -13.21 7.60
N GLY A 172 9.79 -12.15 6.80
CA GLY A 172 9.14 -10.87 7.11
C GLY A 172 7.63 -10.96 7.20
N ALA A 173 6.99 -11.69 6.28
CA ALA A 173 5.55 -11.93 6.29
C ALA A 173 5.11 -12.70 7.55
N ARG A 174 5.82 -13.78 7.90
CA ARG A 174 5.56 -14.56 9.11
C ARG A 174 5.67 -13.71 10.36
N SER A 175 6.78 -12.99 10.52
CA SER A 175 7.04 -12.15 11.69
C SER A 175 5.99 -11.04 11.85
N CYS A 176 5.59 -10.39 10.74
CA CYS A 176 4.53 -9.37 10.78
C CYS A 176 3.17 -9.96 11.11
N HIS A 177 2.83 -11.14 10.57
CA HIS A 177 1.56 -11.80 10.88
C HIS A 177 1.48 -12.22 12.35
N GLU A 178 2.53 -12.86 12.88
CA GLU A 178 2.63 -13.25 14.29
C GLU A 178 2.57 -12.03 15.24
N ALA A 179 3.05 -10.87 14.78
CA ALA A 179 2.94 -9.60 15.49
C ALA A 179 1.56 -8.94 15.41
N GLY A 180 0.60 -9.51 14.67
CA GLY A 180 -0.79 -9.07 14.60
C GLY A 180 -1.20 -8.35 13.33
N ALA A 181 -0.41 -8.42 12.25
CA ALA A 181 -0.88 -7.98 10.94
C ALA A 181 -2.04 -8.89 10.46
N THR A 182 -3.11 -8.26 9.97
CA THR A 182 -4.30 -8.96 9.47
C THR A 182 -4.06 -9.52 8.06
N ALA A 183 -3.25 -8.83 7.25
CA ALA A 183 -2.84 -9.25 5.92
C ALA A 183 -1.46 -8.67 5.59
N ILE A 184 -0.80 -9.31 4.63
CA ILE A 184 0.51 -8.89 4.14
C ILE A 184 0.36 -8.30 2.74
N VAL A 185 0.78 -7.04 2.55
CA VAL A 185 0.89 -6.42 1.23
C VAL A 185 2.30 -6.68 0.70
N VAL A 186 2.39 -7.48 -0.34
CA VAL A 186 3.66 -7.82 -1.00
C VAL A 186 3.83 -6.94 -2.22
N GLY A 187 4.71 -5.99 -2.08
CA GLY A 187 5.12 -5.05 -3.11
C GLY A 187 5.21 -3.61 -2.61
N ASN A 188 6.40 -3.10 -2.73
CA ASN A 188 6.80 -1.70 -2.59
C ASN A 188 7.83 -1.44 -3.68
N ALA A 189 8.25 -0.19 -3.89
CA ALA A 189 9.32 0.09 -4.84
C ALA A 189 10.60 -0.69 -4.49
N VAL A 190 11.23 -1.24 -5.53
CA VAL A 190 12.48 -2.02 -5.39
C VAL A 190 13.68 -1.05 -5.46
N PRO A 191 14.71 -1.21 -4.63
CA PRO A 191 15.90 -0.38 -4.70
C PRO A 191 16.47 -0.28 -6.11
N ALA A 192 16.66 0.93 -6.58
CA ALA A 192 17.17 1.26 -7.90
C ALA A 192 17.93 2.60 -7.86
N ALA A 193 18.42 3.06 -8.98
CA ALA A 193 19.07 4.35 -9.09
C ALA A 193 18.50 5.17 -10.25
N PHE A 194 18.51 6.48 -10.09
CA PHE A 194 18.34 7.43 -11.18
C PHE A 194 19.53 7.36 -12.15
N PRO A 195 19.40 7.87 -13.39
CA PRO A 195 20.50 7.95 -14.34
C PRO A 195 21.73 8.71 -13.84
N ASP A 196 21.57 9.60 -12.87
CA ASP A 196 22.65 10.37 -12.23
C ASP A 196 23.28 9.62 -11.03
N GLY A 197 22.87 8.38 -10.76
CA GLY A 197 23.40 7.54 -9.68
C GLY A 197 22.73 7.74 -8.32
N ARG A 198 21.82 8.70 -8.15
CA ARG A 198 21.07 8.85 -6.90
C ARG A 198 20.20 7.64 -6.63
N ALA A 199 20.14 7.23 -5.35
CA ALA A 199 19.28 6.16 -4.92
C ALA A 199 17.78 6.52 -5.13
N GLY A 200 16.98 5.50 -5.46
CA GLY A 200 15.54 5.61 -5.62
C GLY A 200 14.87 4.24 -5.60
N GLY A 201 13.58 4.23 -5.84
CA GLY A 201 12.79 3.01 -5.89
C GLY A 201 12.17 2.79 -7.27
N LEU A 202 12.40 1.62 -7.88
CA LEU A 202 11.78 1.19 -9.14
C LEU A 202 10.36 0.67 -8.87
N SER A 203 9.41 1.11 -9.67
CA SER A 203 8.02 0.65 -9.66
C SER A 203 7.48 0.49 -11.08
N GLY A 204 6.32 -0.14 -11.23
CA GLY A 204 5.69 -0.40 -12.53
C GLY A 204 5.88 -1.84 -13.02
N PRO A 205 5.57 -2.14 -14.31
CA PRO A 205 5.59 -3.50 -14.85
C PRO A 205 6.90 -4.25 -14.66
N ALA A 206 8.04 -3.56 -14.65
CA ALA A 206 9.36 -4.18 -14.49
C ALA A 206 9.53 -4.91 -13.14
N VAL A 207 8.79 -4.53 -12.08
CA VAL A 207 8.87 -5.21 -10.78
C VAL A 207 7.88 -6.37 -10.63
N ALA A 208 6.92 -6.50 -11.54
CA ALA A 208 5.85 -7.51 -11.44
C ALA A 208 6.38 -8.95 -11.28
N PRO A 209 7.37 -9.43 -12.06
CA PRO A 209 7.84 -10.82 -11.91
C PRO A 209 8.44 -11.12 -10.53
N VAL A 210 9.11 -10.14 -9.93
CA VAL A 210 9.72 -10.29 -8.59
C VAL A 210 8.63 -10.29 -7.51
N ALA A 211 7.70 -9.33 -7.58
CA ALA A 211 6.60 -9.22 -6.63
C ALA A 211 5.67 -10.44 -6.72
N LEU A 212 5.36 -10.91 -7.93
CA LEU A 212 4.55 -12.11 -8.15
C LEU A 212 5.19 -13.36 -7.52
N ARG A 213 6.50 -13.55 -7.72
CA ARG A 213 7.26 -14.62 -7.08
C ARG A 213 7.15 -14.55 -5.55
N CYS A 214 7.32 -13.36 -4.98
CA CYS A 214 7.20 -13.16 -3.53
C CYS A 214 5.79 -13.49 -3.02
N VAL A 215 4.73 -13.10 -3.73
CA VAL A 215 3.34 -13.47 -3.38
C VAL A 215 3.17 -14.98 -3.36
N ALA A 216 3.61 -15.68 -4.41
CA ALA A 216 3.50 -17.15 -4.48
C ALA A 216 4.28 -17.85 -3.36
N GLU A 217 5.47 -17.35 -2.98
CA GLU A 217 6.28 -17.91 -1.90
C GLU A 217 5.63 -17.67 -0.53
N VAL A 218 5.08 -16.48 -0.28
CA VAL A 218 4.37 -16.19 0.99
C VAL A 218 3.11 -17.04 1.08
N HIS A 219 2.28 -17.09 0.05
CA HIS A 219 1.06 -17.90 0.05
C HIS A 219 1.36 -19.38 0.29
N ARG A 220 2.40 -19.93 -0.36
CA ARG A 220 2.79 -21.35 -0.16
C ARG A 220 3.26 -21.62 1.27
N ALA A 221 4.03 -20.69 1.86
CA ALA A 221 4.59 -20.85 3.20
C ALA A 221 3.60 -20.55 4.32
N LEU A 222 2.58 -19.74 4.05
CA LEU A 222 1.61 -19.20 5.00
C LEU A 222 0.21 -19.19 4.35
N PRO A 223 -0.39 -20.37 4.06
CA PRO A 223 -1.63 -20.46 3.27
C PRO A 223 -2.84 -19.79 3.92
N ASP A 224 -2.85 -19.68 5.24
CA ASP A 224 -3.95 -19.06 6.00
C ASP A 224 -3.80 -17.54 6.15
N VAL A 225 -2.68 -16.96 5.71
CA VAL A 225 -2.41 -15.52 5.82
C VAL A 225 -2.86 -14.84 4.54
N PRO A 226 -3.81 -13.89 4.61
CA PRO A 226 -4.22 -13.14 3.42
C PRO A 226 -3.05 -12.33 2.85
N VAL A 227 -2.82 -12.46 1.55
CA VAL A 227 -1.78 -11.74 0.82
C VAL A 227 -2.41 -10.80 -0.18
N ILE A 228 -1.96 -9.55 -0.23
CA ILE A 228 -2.36 -8.53 -1.20
C ILE A 228 -1.18 -8.29 -2.13
N GLY A 229 -1.36 -8.55 -3.43
CA GLY A 229 -0.32 -8.35 -4.43
C GLY A 229 -0.21 -6.89 -4.87
N CYS A 230 1.01 -6.35 -4.91
CA CYS A 230 1.27 -4.99 -5.37
C CYS A 230 2.58 -4.95 -6.20
N GLY A 231 2.52 -4.28 -7.36
CA GLY A 231 3.68 -4.11 -8.24
C GLY A 231 3.38 -4.50 -9.68
N GLY A 232 3.30 -3.50 -10.56
CA GLY A 232 3.08 -3.69 -11.99
C GLY A 232 1.67 -4.16 -12.39
N VAL A 233 0.70 -4.15 -11.50
CA VAL A 233 -0.72 -4.39 -11.83
C VAL A 233 -1.23 -3.22 -12.67
N HIS A 234 -1.65 -3.49 -13.92
CA HIS A 234 -2.08 -2.45 -14.87
C HIS A 234 -3.25 -2.87 -15.79
N ASP A 235 -3.57 -4.18 -15.82
CA ASP A 235 -4.66 -4.76 -16.56
C ASP A 235 -5.20 -6.02 -15.89
N LEU A 236 -6.28 -6.61 -16.43
CA LEU A 236 -6.90 -7.81 -15.89
C LEU A 236 -5.95 -9.02 -15.88
N ARG A 237 -5.10 -9.14 -16.90
CA ARG A 237 -4.13 -10.25 -17.00
C ARG A 237 -3.12 -10.18 -15.86
N SER A 238 -2.56 -9.00 -15.61
CA SER A 238 -1.61 -8.77 -14.51
C SER A 238 -2.28 -8.93 -13.14
N ALA A 239 -3.55 -8.51 -12.99
CA ALA A 239 -4.30 -8.73 -11.75
C ALA A 239 -4.56 -10.22 -11.50
N ASN A 240 -5.05 -10.96 -12.50
CA ASN A 240 -5.31 -12.39 -12.40
C ASN A 240 -4.03 -13.18 -12.07
N ALA A 241 -2.89 -12.82 -12.62
CA ALA A 241 -1.63 -13.48 -12.30
C ALA A 241 -1.31 -13.44 -10.79
N TYR A 242 -1.63 -12.35 -10.08
CA TYR A 242 -1.50 -12.28 -8.64
C TYR A 242 -2.54 -13.11 -7.90
N LEU A 243 -3.80 -13.09 -8.36
CA LEU A 243 -4.88 -13.89 -7.76
C LEU A 243 -4.60 -15.39 -7.92
N ASP A 244 -4.16 -15.82 -9.10
CA ASP A 244 -3.76 -17.20 -9.39
C ASP A 244 -2.54 -17.65 -8.57
N ALA A 245 -1.66 -16.70 -8.20
CA ALA A 245 -0.53 -16.95 -7.30
C ALA A 245 -0.92 -17.02 -5.82
N GLY A 246 -2.19 -16.84 -5.48
CA GLY A 246 -2.74 -16.93 -4.13
C GLY A 246 -2.95 -15.60 -3.43
N ALA A 247 -2.87 -14.46 -4.13
CA ALA A 247 -3.29 -13.19 -3.55
C ALA A 247 -4.82 -13.14 -3.38
N SER A 248 -5.29 -12.59 -2.27
CA SER A 248 -6.72 -12.35 -2.00
C SER A 248 -7.22 -11.03 -2.62
N ALA A 249 -6.29 -10.12 -2.93
CA ALA A 249 -6.56 -8.81 -3.54
C ALA A 249 -5.30 -8.28 -4.24
N VAL A 250 -5.47 -7.23 -5.03
CA VAL A 250 -4.37 -6.51 -5.68
C VAL A 250 -4.42 -5.02 -5.39
N GLN A 251 -3.25 -4.39 -5.30
CA GLN A 251 -3.10 -2.94 -5.24
C GLN A 251 -2.58 -2.40 -6.57
N VAL A 252 -3.23 -1.36 -7.09
CA VAL A 252 -2.84 -0.65 -8.31
C VAL A 252 -2.13 0.65 -7.93
N GLY A 253 -0.88 0.78 -8.33
CA GLY A 253 -0.03 1.94 -8.02
C GLY A 253 0.38 2.71 -9.27
N THR A 254 1.58 2.46 -9.77
CA THR A 254 2.22 3.19 -10.88
C THR A 254 1.35 3.31 -12.12
N ALA A 255 0.51 2.32 -12.40
CA ALA A 255 -0.43 2.35 -13.53
C ALA A 255 -1.37 3.56 -13.48
N LEU A 256 -1.77 4.03 -12.29
CA LEU A 256 -2.65 5.20 -12.12
C LEU A 256 -2.01 6.52 -12.57
N LEU A 257 -0.69 6.59 -12.55
CA LEU A 257 0.05 7.77 -13.03
C LEU A 257 0.06 7.85 -14.57
N HIS A 258 -0.16 6.73 -15.24
CA HIS A 258 -0.24 6.62 -16.69
C HIS A 258 -1.69 6.57 -17.19
N ASP A 259 -2.53 5.75 -16.56
CA ASP A 259 -3.96 5.60 -16.85
C ASP A 259 -4.76 5.57 -15.55
N PRO A 260 -5.32 6.71 -15.12
CA PRO A 260 -6.07 6.80 -13.87
C PRO A 260 -7.38 5.99 -13.89
N THR A 261 -7.86 5.52 -15.04
CA THR A 261 -9.07 4.68 -15.15
C THR A 261 -8.81 3.21 -14.80
N THR A 262 -7.56 2.81 -14.61
CA THR A 262 -7.17 1.40 -14.40
C THR A 262 -7.93 0.75 -13.23
N VAL A 263 -8.09 1.44 -12.10
CA VAL A 263 -8.81 0.88 -10.94
C VAL A 263 -10.29 0.67 -11.28
N ALA A 264 -10.94 1.64 -11.93
CA ALA A 264 -12.35 1.53 -12.32
C ALA A 264 -12.58 0.32 -13.24
N ARG A 265 -11.72 0.14 -14.25
CA ARG A 265 -11.79 -1.00 -15.17
C ARG A 265 -11.61 -2.33 -14.46
N LEU A 266 -10.63 -2.43 -13.56
CA LEU A 266 -10.37 -3.65 -12.80
C LEU A 266 -11.48 -3.97 -11.80
N ARG A 267 -12.07 -2.97 -11.14
CA ARG A 267 -13.24 -3.17 -10.26
C ARG A 267 -14.39 -3.83 -11.00
N VAL A 268 -14.72 -3.34 -12.19
CA VAL A 268 -15.76 -3.93 -13.03
C VAL A 268 -15.40 -5.37 -13.43
N ALA A 269 -14.19 -5.58 -13.95
CA ALA A 269 -13.74 -6.88 -14.45
C ALA A 269 -13.62 -7.97 -13.38
N LEU A 270 -13.28 -7.60 -12.14
CA LEU A 270 -13.13 -8.53 -11.00
C LEU A 270 -14.35 -8.56 -10.07
N SER A 271 -15.45 -7.91 -10.47
CA SER A 271 -16.71 -7.96 -9.73
C SER A 271 -17.33 -9.37 -9.84
N PRO A 272 -17.89 -9.95 -8.75
CA PRO A 272 -18.54 -11.26 -8.78
C PRO A 272 -19.68 -11.43 -9.80
N ARG A 273 -20.23 -10.32 -10.32
CA ARG A 273 -21.29 -10.34 -11.34
C ARG A 273 -20.79 -10.62 -12.78
N ALA A 274 -19.51 -10.43 -13.04
CA ALA A 274 -18.93 -10.67 -14.39
C ALA A 274 -18.76 -12.16 -14.71
N HIS A 275 -18.83 -13.06 -13.73
CA HIS A 275 -18.69 -14.51 -13.93
C HIS A 275 -20.01 -15.27 -14.08
N GLN A 276 -21.17 -14.61 -14.07
CA GLN A 276 -22.48 -15.27 -14.20
C GLN A 276 -23.11 -15.18 -15.60
N GLU A 277 -22.53 -14.42 -16.53
CA GLU A 277 -23.09 -14.26 -17.89
C GLU A 277 -22.41 -15.15 -18.94
N ASP A 278 -21.31 -15.87 -18.62
CA ASP A 278 -20.59 -16.76 -19.55
C ASP A 278 -20.63 -18.26 -19.15
N ALA A 279 -21.62 -18.70 -18.37
CA ALA A 279 -21.81 -20.10 -17.99
C ALA A 279 -23.06 -20.72 -18.61
#